data_9df7ef193c6b0b29e240ecf4748c7b46
#
_entry.id   9df7ef193c6b0b29e240ecf4748c7b46
#
_cell.length_a   1.000
_cell.length_b   1.000
_cell.length_c   1.000
_cell.angle_alpha   90.00
_cell.angle_beta   90.00
_cell.angle_gamma   90.00
#
_symmetry.space_group_name_H-M   'P 1'
#
loop_
_entity.id
_entity.type
_entity.pdbx_description
1 polymer ?
#
loop_
_entity_poly.entity_id
_entity_poly.type
_entity_poly.pdbx_seq_one_letter_code
_entity_poly.pdbx_strand_id
1 'polypeptide(L)'
;QADAAQIPWGQHDVDVVLECTGFYTAKAKAEAHLKAGAKKVVISAPAGNDLPTIVYNVNHKNLTKDDKVISAASCTTNCLAPMAKALNDLAPIKSGIMTTIHAYTGDQMPLDGPQRKGDLRRSRAAAVNIVPNSTGAAKAIGLVIPELNGKLIGSAQRVPTPTGSTTLLYAVVEGKVTVDQVNEQMKKEATESFGYNTDEIVSSDIIGTTYGSIFDATQTMVSDTGDGNTLVQVVSWYDNENSYTSQMVRTIKYFAELG
;
A
#
# COMPACT_ATOMS: atom_id res chain seq x y z
N GLN A 1 19.42 21.33 -4.94
CA GLN A 1 19.76 20.92 -6.30
C GLN A 1 18.53 20.40 -7.02
N ALA A 2 18.29 20.88 -8.23
CA ALA A 2 17.16 20.38 -9.04
C ALA A 2 17.48 19.05 -9.72
N ASP A 3 18.76 18.80 -10.06
CA ASP A 3 19.24 17.55 -10.62
C ASP A 3 19.77 16.65 -9.51
N ALA A 4 19.17 15.49 -9.34
CA ALA A 4 19.54 14.53 -8.31
C ALA A 4 20.99 14.04 -8.44
N ALA A 5 21.53 13.98 -9.67
CA ALA A 5 22.91 13.57 -9.92
C ALA A 5 23.97 14.58 -9.40
N GLN A 6 23.55 15.80 -9.07
CA GLN A 6 24.43 16.87 -8.55
C GLN A 6 24.31 17.06 -7.03
N ILE A 7 23.50 16.27 -6.34
CA ILE A 7 23.39 16.32 -4.89
C ILE A 7 24.62 15.63 -4.28
N PRO A 8 25.35 16.23 -3.35
CA PRO A 8 26.64 15.70 -2.90
C PRO A 8 26.53 14.54 -1.89
N TRP A 9 25.72 13.50 -2.18
CA TRP A 9 25.50 12.37 -1.28
C TRP A 9 26.79 11.70 -0.85
N GLY A 10 27.74 11.50 -1.77
CA GLY A 10 29.02 10.87 -1.46
C GLY A 10 29.93 11.70 -0.54
N GLN A 11 29.74 13.03 -0.48
CA GLN A 11 30.48 13.90 0.46
C GLN A 11 29.97 13.78 1.90
N HIS A 12 28.73 13.29 2.07
CA HIS A 12 28.06 13.14 3.35
C HIS A 12 27.96 11.66 3.78
N ASP A 13 28.58 10.74 3.06
CA ASP A 13 28.55 9.29 3.32
C ASP A 13 27.13 8.75 3.55
N VAL A 14 26.18 9.11 2.65
CA VAL A 14 24.78 8.77 2.78
C VAL A 14 24.56 7.31 2.41
N ASP A 15 24.06 6.51 3.34
CA ASP A 15 23.76 5.10 3.12
C ASP A 15 22.49 4.91 2.26
N VAL A 16 21.40 5.59 2.62
CA VAL A 16 20.11 5.47 1.94
C VAL A 16 19.53 6.84 1.63
N VAL A 17 19.16 7.06 0.38
CA VAL A 17 18.38 8.22 -0.05
C VAL A 17 16.92 7.81 -0.12
N LEU A 18 16.04 8.59 0.52
CA LEU A 18 14.59 8.49 0.36
C LEU A 18 14.13 9.48 -0.72
N GLU A 19 13.66 8.94 -1.84
CA GLU A 19 13.13 9.71 -2.97
C GLU A 19 11.64 9.99 -2.76
N CYS A 20 11.31 11.22 -2.39
CA CYS A 20 9.95 11.68 -2.10
C CYS A 20 9.45 12.78 -3.05
N THR A 21 10.22 13.13 -4.10
CA THR A 21 9.87 14.28 -4.95
C THR A 21 8.76 13.97 -5.94
N GLY A 22 8.54 12.70 -6.25
CA GLY A 22 7.61 12.24 -7.29
C GLY A 22 8.14 12.38 -8.72
N PHE A 23 9.38 12.86 -8.92
CA PHE A 23 10.00 13.00 -10.23
C PHE A 23 10.87 11.81 -10.64
N TYR A 24 11.48 11.14 -9.66
CA TYR A 24 12.42 10.02 -9.85
C TYR A 24 11.78 8.69 -9.51
N THR A 25 10.56 8.46 -9.98
CA THR A 25 9.75 7.27 -9.65
C THR A 25 10.02 6.05 -10.55
N ALA A 26 10.99 6.12 -11.46
CA ALA A 26 11.45 4.98 -12.25
C ALA A 26 12.89 4.63 -11.86
N LYS A 27 13.27 3.35 -11.92
CA LYS A 27 14.61 2.87 -11.56
C LYS A 27 15.72 3.69 -12.23
N ALA A 28 15.66 3.81 -13.57
CA ALA A 28 16.66 4.55 -14.35
C ALA A 28 16.81 6.03 -13.93
N LYS A 29 15.73 6.65 -13.45
CA LYS A 29 15.77 8.02 -12.91
C LYS A 29 16.36 8.05 -11.50
N ALA A 30 15.89 7.16 -10.63
CA ALA A 30 16.33 7.08 -9.24
C ALA A 30 17.83 6.74 -9.11
N GLU A 31 18.40 6.04 -10.08
CA GLU A 31 19.85 5.77 -10.17
C GLU A 31 20.71 7.04 -10.25
N ALA A 32 20.11 8.21 -10.53
CA ALA A 32 20.82 9.50 -10.42
C ALA A 32 21.37 9.74 -9.01
N HIS A 33 20.65 9.31 -7.98
CA HIS A 33 21.11 9.40 -6.58
C HIS A 33 22.33 8.48 -6.31
N LEU A 34 22.36 7.30 -6.95
CA LEU A 34 23.55 6.40 -6.85
C LEU A 34 24.77 7.02 -7.53
N LYS A 35 24.56 7.65 -8.71
CA LYS A 35 25.63 8.37 -9.43
C LYS A 35 26.17 9.53 -8.60
N ALA A 36 25.35 10.12 -7.76
CA ALA A 36 25.71 11.20 -6.83
C ALA A 36 26.39 10.69 -5.54
N GLY A 37 26.56 9.36 -5.39
CA GLY A 37 27.32 8.74 -4.29
C GLY A 37 26.47 8.17 -3.15
N ALA A 38 25.14 8.10 -3.27
CA ALA A 38 24.30 7.34 -2.35
C ALA A 38 24.55 5.83 -2.52
N LYS A 39 24.53 5.06 -1.43
CA LYS A 39 24.73 3.60 -1.50
C LYS A 39 23.45 2.87 -1.94
N LYS A 40 22.29 3.36 -1.50
CA LYS A 40 20.96 2.78 -1.78
C LYS A 40 19.90 3.87 -1.96
N VAL A 41 18.79 3.54 -2.64
CA VAL A 41 17.66 4.45 -2.85
C VAL A 41 16.34 3.73 -2.55
N VAL A 42 15.47 4.37 -1.79
CA VAL A 42 14.09 3.95 -1.55
C VAL A 42 13.16 4.96 -2.21
N ILE A 43 12.34 4.53 -3.17
CA ILE A 43 11.34 5.37 -3.82
C ILE A 43 10.06 5.34 -2.99
N SER A 44 9.60 6.51 -2.53
CA SER A 44 8.36 6.69 -1.77
C SER A 44 7.13 6.77 -2.69
N ALA A 45 7.02 5.86 -3.63
CA ALA A 45 5.91 5.77 -4.59
C ALA A 45 5.93 4.42 -5.30
N PRO A 46 4.80 3.99 -5.90
CA PRO A 46 4.84 2.91 -6.88
C PRO A 46 5.81 3.25 -8.00
N ALA A 47 6.69 2.32 -8.32
CA ALA A 47 7.69 2.43 -9.38
C ALA A 47 7.53 1.25 -10.37
N GLY A 48 8.18 1.24 -11.49
CA GLY A 48 8.01 0.20 -12.52
C GLY A 48 8.13 -1.26 -12.03
N ASN A 49 8.20 -2.18 -12.95
CA ASN A 49 8.32 -3.63 -12.68
C ASN A 49 9.78 -4.10 -12.73
N ASP A 50 10.72 -3.18 -12.95
CA ASP A 50 12.15 -3.42 -13.11
C ASP A 50 12.96 -3.24 -11.82
N LEU A 51 12.28 -3.09 -10.70
CA LEU A 51 12.85 -3.00 -9.36
C LEU A 51 11.93 -3.65 -8.33
N PRO A 52 12.48 -4.09 -7.17
CA PRO A 52 11.66 -4.66 -6.11
C PRO A 52 10.64 -3.67 -5.56
N THR A 53 9.38 -4.11 -5.46
CA THR A 53 8.31 -3.39 -4.75
C THR A 53 8.08 -4.08 -3.41
N ILE A 54 8.28 -3.35 -2.32
CA ILE A 54 8.35 -3.91 -0.97
C ILE A 54 7.21 -3.41 -0.10
N VAL A 55 6.57 -4.36 0.58
CA VAL A 55 5.71 -4.14 1.74
C VAL A 55 6.34 -4.85 2.93
N TYR A 56 6.69 -4.10 3.96
CA TYR A 56 7.30 -4.65 5.18
C TYR A 56 6.37 -5.69 5.83
N ASN A 57 6.94 -6.76 6.36
CA ASN A 57 6.27 -7.95 6.89
C ASN A 57 5.46 -8.79 5.88
N VAL A 58 5.51 -8.46 4.60
CA VAL A 58 4.94 -9.30 3.54
C VAL A 58 6.05 -9.91 2.69
N ASN A 59 6.86 -9.09 2.03
CA ASN A 59 7.91 -9.56 1.12
C ASN A 59 9.28 -8.92 1.34
N HIS A 60 9.50 -8.16 2.42
CA HIS A 60 10.78 -7.47 2.68
C HIS A 60 11.99 -8.44 2.76
N LYS A 61 11.75 -9.71 3.16
CA LYS A 61 12.79 -10.75 3.23
C LYS A 61 13.30 -11.19 1.86
N ASN A 62 12.62 -10.79 0.77
CA ASN A 62 13.10 -11.05 -0.59
C ASN A 62 14.22 -10.10 -1.01
N LEU A 63 14.45 -9.01 -0.26
CA LEU A 63 15.56 -8.09 -0.51
C LEU A 63 16.90 -8.74 -0.23
N THR A 64 17.87 -8.39 -1.05
CA THR A 64 19.25 -8.84 -0.96
C THR A 64 20.20 -7.64 -0.84
N LYS A 65 21.45 -7.87 -0.47
CA LYS A 65 22.51 -6.85 -0.43
C LYS A 65 22.83 -6.25 -1.81
N ASP A 66 22.48 -6.95 -2.89
CA ASP A 66 22.75 -6.53 -4.26
C ASP A 66 21.69 -5.55 -4.79
N ASP A 67 20.53 -5.48 -4.13
CA ASP A 67 19.52 -4.49 -4.45
C ASP A 67 20.02 -3.08 -4.08
N LYS A 68 19.87 -2.14 -5.01
CA LYS A 68 20.32 -0.75 -4.81
C LYS A 68 19.17 0.26 -4.88
N VAL A 69 18.11 -0.04 -5.63
CA VAL A 69 16.94 0.82 -5.78
C VAL A 69 15.70 -0.02 -5.58
N ILE A 70 14.84 0.39 -4.65
CA ILE A 70 13.58 -0.29 -4.34
C ILE A 70 12.41 0.71 -4.27
N SER A 71 11.20 0.20 -4.41
CA SER A 71 9.95 0.95 -4.14
C SER A 71 9.33 0.49 -2.81
N ALA A 72 8.93 1.43 -1.97
CA ALA A 72 8.13 1.16 -0.78
C ALA A 72 6.63 1.04 -1.07
N ALA A 73 6.25 0.86 -2.34
CA ALA A 73 4.87 0.76 -2.81
C ALA A 73 4.03 2.03 -2.53
N SER A 74 2.76 1.87 -2.21
CA SER A 74 1.84 2.95 -1.82
C SER A 74 1.19 2.66 -0.47
N CYS A 75 0.56 3.66 0.13
CA CYS A 75 -0.19 3.50 1.38
C CYS A 75 -1.29 2.43 1.25
N THR A 76 -2.05 2.45 0.16
CA THR A 76 -3.10 1.46 -0.12
C THR A 76 -2.53 0.06 -0.34
N THR A 77 -1.38 -0.08 -1.03
CA THR A 77 -0.72 -1.39 -1.21
C THR A 77 -0.22 -1.94 0.13
N ASN A 78 0.34 -1.09 0.99
CA ASN A 78 0.79 -1.47 2.33
C ASN A 78 -0.37 -1.91 3.24
N CYS A 79 -1.57 -1.34 3.04
CA CYS A 79 -2.77 -1.78 3.75
C CYS A 79 -3.32 -3.10 3.19
N LEU A 80 -3.43 -3.22 1.86
CA LEU A 80 -4.03 -4.38 1.19
C LEU A 80 -3.19 -5.65 1.34
N ALA A 81 -1.87 -5.55 1.20
CA ALA A 81 -1.00 -6.72 1.04
C ALA A 81 -1.04 -7.70 2.22
N PRO A 82 -0.88 -7.29 3.50
CA PRO A 82 -0.92 -8.24 4.61
C PRO A 82 -2.30 -8.91 4.74
N MET A 83 -3.39 -8.17 4.55
CA MET A 83 -4.75 -8.71 4.59
C MET A 83 -5.00 -9.70 3.46
N ALA A 84 -4.60 -9.37 2.24
CA ALA A 84 -4.74 -10.24 1.07
C ALA A 84 -3.88 -11.50 1.19
N LYS A 85 -2.66 -11.37 1.74
CA LYS A 85 -1.78 -12.50 2.02
C LYS A 85 -2.40 -13.44 3.03
N ALA A 86 -2.83 -12.95 4.17
CA ALA A 86 -3.44 -13.75 5.23
C ALA A 86 -4.69 -14.50 4.72
N LEU A 87 -5.55 -13.83 3.93
CA LEU A 87 -6.71 -14.48 3.32
C LEU A 87 -6.30 -15.56 2.31
N ASN A 88 -5.32 -15.28 1.44
CA ASN A 88 -4.84 -16.23 0.45
C ASN A 88 -4.14 -17.45 1.07
N ASP A 89 -3.46 -17.27 2.20
CA ASP A 89 -2.83 -18.36 2.97
C ASP A 89 -3.87 -19.24 3.67
N LEU A 90 -5.03 -18.70 4.06
CA LEU A 90 -6.16 -19.47 4.58
C LEU A 90 -6.85 -20.26 3.48
N ALA A 91 -7.20 -19.60 2.39
CA ALA A 91 -7.89 -20.18 1.26
C ALA A 91 -7.51 -19.43 -0.03
N PRO A 92 -7.00 -20.13 -1.06
CA PRO A 92 -6.48 -19.47 -2.26
C PRO A 92 -7.51 -18.55 -2.92
N ILE A 93 -7.13 -17.29 -3.12
CA ILE A 93 -7.96 -16.31 -3.83
C ILE A 93 -8.00 -16.66 -5.31
N LYS A 94 -9.19 -16.81 -5.86
CA LYS A 94 -9.45 -17.06 -7.29
C LYS A 94 -9.53 -15.76 -8.07
N SER A 95 -10.31 -14.83 -7.55
CA SER A 95 -10.49 -13.47 -8.10
C SER A 95 -11.01 -12.53 -7.03
N GLY A 96 -10.87 -11.23 -7.25
CA GLY A 96 -11.41 -10.27 -6.30
C GLY A 96 -11.41 -8.83 -6.81
N ILE A 97 -12.16 -8.02 -6.09
CA ILE A 97 -12.23 -6.56 -6.29
C ILE A 97 -11.85 -5.89 -4.98
N MET A 98 -10.87 -5.00 -5.03
CA MET A 98 -10.60 -4.12 -3.91
C MET A 98 -11.14 -2.72 -4.17
N THR A 99 -11.65 -2.10 -3.13
CA THR A 99 -12.03 -0.69 -3.16
C THR A 99 -11.41 0.00 -1.95
N THR A 100 -10.72 1.10 -2.18
CA THR A 100 -10.31 1.96 -1.06
C THR A 100 -11.20 3.19 -1.00
N ILE A 101 -11.75 3.44 0.19
CA ILE A 101 -12.38 4.70 0.57
C ILE A 101 -11.28 5.53 1.21
N HIS A 102 -10.79 6.52 0.47
CA HIS A 102 -9.52 7.15 0.73
C HIS A 102 -9.70 8.63 1.08
N ALA A 103 -9.01 9.08 2.11
CA ALA A 103 -8.90 10.50 2.40
C ALA A 103 -8.38 11.27 1.17
N TYR A 104 -8.76 12.55 1.04
CA TYR A 104 -8.17 13.37 0.00
C TYR A 104 -6.67 13.61 0.24
N THR A 105 -5.91 13.84 -0.82
CA THR A 105 -4.46 14.04 -0.76
C THR A 105 -4.03 15.20 -1.64
N GLY A 106 -2.79 15.66 -1.50
CA GLY A 106 -2.24 16.81 -2.21
C GLY A 106 -2.14 16.70 -3.74
N ASP A 107 -2.50 15.55 -4.32
CA ASP A 107 -2.66 15.40 -5.77
C ASP A 107 -4.03 15.86 -6.30
N GLN A 108 -4.97 16.15 -5.41
CA GLN A 108 -6.28 16.71 -5.71
C GLN A 108 -6.26 18.24 -5.54
N MET A 109 -7.26 18.91 -6.14
CA MET A 109 -7.44 20.34 -5.96
C MET A 109 -8.24 20.62 -4.68
N PRO A 110 -7.82 21.59 -3.81
CA PRO A 110 -8.62 22.01 -2.65
C PRO A 110 -9.96 22.61 -3.07
N LEU A 111 -9.96 23.49 -4.08
CA LEU A 111 -11.12 24.03 -4.77
C LEU A 111 -11.13 23.54 -6.21
N ASP A 112 -12.27 23.69 -6.92
CA ASP A 112 -12.35 23.40 -8.35
C ASP A 112 -11.24 24.17 -9.10
N GLY A 113 -10.45 23.46 -9.89
CA GLY A 113 -9.34 24.05 -10.62
C GLY A 113 -8.54 23.06 -11.46
N PRO A 114 -7.64 23.52 -12.33
CA PRO A 114 -6.88 22.65 -13.22
C PRO A 114 -5.87 21.81 -12.43
N GLN A 115 -6.01 20.49 -12.49
CA GLN A 115 -5.05 19.55 -11.92
C GLN A 115 -3.89 19.34 -12.90
N ARG A 116 -2.66 19.19 -12.38
CA ARG A 116 -1.41 19.17 -13.16
C ARG A 116 -1.35 18.12 -14.29
N LYS A 117 -2.08 17.01 -14.14
CA LYS A 117 -2.13 15.91 -15.12
C LYS A 117 -3.39 15.92 -15.96
N GLY A 118 -4.24 16.95 -15.82
CA GLY A 118 -5.49 17.10 -16.58
C GLY A 118 -6.60 16.11 -16.16
N ASP A 119 -6.52 15.50 -15.00
CA ASP A 119 -7.57 14.63 -14.48
C ASP A 119 -8.77 15.47 -14.04
N LEU A 120 -9.89 15.39 -14.77
CA LEU A 120 -11.09 16.19 -14.53
C LEU A 120 -11.77 15.86 -13.20
N ARG A 121 -11.66 14.64 -12.70
CA ARG A 121 -12.21 14.27 -11.39
C ARG A 121 -11.38 14.83 -10.25
N ARG A 122 -10.03 14.71 -10.33
CA ARG A 122 -9.11 15.28 -9.34
C ARG A 122 -9.04 16.82 -9.37
N SER A 123 -9.60 17.42 -10.43
CA SER A 123 -9.78 18.87 -10.55
C SER A 123 -10.93 19.41 -9.70
N ARG A 124 -11.79 18.54 -9.16
CA ARG A 124 -12.95 18.97 -8.34
C ARG A 124 -12.54 19.14 -6.89
N ALA A 125 -13.19 20.08 -6.22
CA ALA A 125 -12.94 20.44 -4.82
C ALA A 125 -12.98 19.20 -3.90
N ALA A 126 -11.84 18.89 -3.28
CA ALA A 126 -11.61 17.62 -2.56
C ALA A 126 -12.47 17.49 -1.30
N ALA A 127 -12.68 18.61 -0.59
CA ALA A 127 -13.36 18.63 0.72
C ALA A 127 -14.89 18.58 0.65
N VAL A 128 -15.49 18.57 -0.56
CA VAL A 128 -16.95 18.60 -0.75
C VAL A 128 -17.46 17.55 -1.75
N ASN A 129 -16.57 16.71 -2.29
CA ASN A 129 -16.95 15.74 -3.31
C ASN A 129 -16.45 14.33 -2.96
N ILE A 130 -17.24 13.32 -3.33
CA ILE A 130 -16.76 11.96 -3.51
C ILE A 130 -16.16 11.87 -4.91
N VAL A 131 -14.85 11.59 -5.02
CA VAL A 131 -14.12 11.62 -6.28
C VAL A 131 -13.65 10.21 -6.66
N PRO A 132 -14.29 9.56 -7.65
CA PRO A 132 -13.85 8.26 -8.15
C PRO A 132 -12.48 8.38 -8.82
N ASN A 133 -11.57 7.46 -8.46
CA ASN A 133 -10.21 7.41 -8.96
C ASN A 133 -9.81 5.98 -9.33
N SER A 134 -8.89 5.87 -10.27
CA SER A 134 -8.14 4.63 -10.45
C SER A 134 -7.15 4.44 -9.29
N THR A 135 -6.83 3.19 -8.97
CA THR A 135 -5.76 2.82 -8.06
C THR A 135 -4.85 1.79 -8.71
N GLY A 136 -3.54 1.96 -8.54
CA GLY A 136 -2.55 0.97 -8.95
C GLY A 136 -2.36 -0.17 -7.93
N ALA A 137 -3.00 -0.09 -6.75
CA ALA A 137 -2.76 -1.04 -5.66
C ALA A 137 -3.10 -2.49 -6.03
N ALA A 138 -4.21 -2.72 -6.73
CA ALA A 138 -4.59 -4.06 -7.19
C ALA A 138 -3.58 -4.68 -8.18
N LYS A 139 -2.97 -3.87 -9.04
CA LYS A 139 -1.89 -4.33 -9.94
C LYS A 139 -0.58 -4.54 -9.18
N ALA A 140 -0.27 -3.63 -8.25
CA ALA A 140 0.94 -3.70 -7.45
C ALA A 140 0.97 -4.91 -6.52
N ILE A 141 -0.19 -5.46 -6.16
CA ILE A 141 -0.26 -6.64 -5.30
C ILE A 141 0.47 -7.85 -5.91
N GLY A 142 0.40 -8.02 -7.23
CA GLY A 142 1.12 -9.10 -7.94
C GLY A 142 2.64 -8.96 -7.92
N LEU A 143 3.17 -7.75 -7.67
CA LEU A 143 4.61 -7.53 -7.46
C LEU A 143 5.06 -7.90 -6.04
N VAL A 144 4.13 -7.86 -5.09
CA VAL A 144 4.38 -8.13 -3.66
C VAL A 144 4.05 -9.58 -3.32
N ILE A 145 2.95 -10.10 -3.88
CA ILE A 145 2.44 -11.47 -3.70
C ILE A 145 2.20 -12.06 -5.11
N PRO A 146 3.20 -12.75 -5.68
CA PRO A 146 3.14 -13.23 -7.07
C PRO A 146 1.94 -14.12 -7.39
N GLU A 147 1.45 -14.88 -6.40
CA GLU A 147 0.28 -15.76 -6.52
C GLU A 147 -1.03 -15.00 -6.79
N LEU A 148 -1.06 -13.71 -6.49
CA LEU A 148 -2.21 -12.82 -6.72
C LEU A 148 -2.10 -12.02 -8.03
N ASN A 149 -1.05 -12.25 -8.82
CA ASN A 149 -0.88 -11.54 -10.08
C ASN A 149 -2.07 -11.79 -11.03
N GLY A 150 -2.72 -10.71 -11.45
CA GLY A 150 -3.87 -10.76 -12.35
C GLY A 150 -5.20 -11.18 -11.72
N LYS A 151 -5.21 -11.58 -10.43
CA LYS A 151 -6.44 -12.02 -9.75
C LYS A 151 -7.28 -10.88 -9.16
N LEU A 152 -6.67 -9.71 -8.93
CA LEU A 152 -7.35 -8.58 -8.31
C LEU A 152 -7.46 -7.39 -9.27
N ILE A 153 -8.64 -6.78 -9.29
CA ILE A 153 -8.88 -5.45 -9.85
C ILE A 153 -9.24 -4.47 -8.74
N GLY A 154 -9.18 -3.16 -9.01
CA GLY A 154 -9.48 -2.22 -7.94
C GLY A 154 -9.78 -0.80 -8.39
N SER A 155 -10.44 -0.08 -7.49
CA SER A 155 -10.81 1.32 -7.62
C SER A 155 -10.61 2.07 -6.30
N ALA A 156 -10.66 3.40 -6.36
CA ALA A 156 -10.61 4.26 -5.20
C ALA A 156 -11.78 5.26 -5.23
N GLN A 157 -12.31 5.57 -4.05
CA GLN A 157 -13.25 6.67 -3.84
C GLN A 157 -12.58 7.64 -2.88
N ARG A 158 -12.19 8.82 -3.36
CA ARG A 158 -11.69 9.89 -2.49
C ARG A 158 -12.87 10.58 -1.83
N VAL A 159 -12.80 10.75 -0.53
CA VAL A 159 -13.90 11.30 0.29
C VAL A 159 -13.44 12.56 1.05
N PRO A 160 -14.38 13.41 1.51
CA PRO A 160 -14.08 14.63 2.27
C PRO A 160 -13.56 14.36 3.70
N THR A 161 -12.47 13.61 3.80
CA THR A 161 -11.81 13.23 5.05
C THR A 161 -10.34 13.60 4.92
N PRO A 162 -9.73 14.35 5.85
CA PRO A 162 -8.35 14.84 5.71
C PRO A 162 -7.31 13.74 5.83
N THR A 163 -7.53 12.75 6.70
CA THR A 163 -6.71 11.54 6.84
C THR A 163 -7.54 10.41 7.43
N GLY A 164 -7.07 9.18 7.34
CA GLY A 164 -7.82 8.00 7.72
C GLY A 164 -8.60 7.40 6.55
N SER A 165 -8.16 6.25 6.10
CA SER A 165 -8.67 5.54 4.92
C SER A 165 -8.98 4.09 5.26
N THR A 166 -9.82 3.45 4.45
CA THR A 166 -10.12 2.03 4.59
C THR A 166 -10.03 1.32 3.24
N THR A 167 -9.55 0.09 3.26
CA THR A 167 -9.51 -0.80 2.10
C THR A 167 -10.44 -1.99 2.34
N LEU A 168 -11.38 -2.19 1.42
CA LEU A 168 -12.26 -3.35 1.37
C LEU A 168 -11.77 -4.28 0.27
N LEU A 169 -11.63 -5.56 0.58
CA LEU A 169 -11.34 -6.61 -0.39
C LEU A 169 -12.52 -7.58 -0.43
N TYR A 170 -13.14 -7.69 -1.58
CA TYR A 170 -14.14 -8.70 -1.90
C TYR A 170 -13.45 -9.77 -2.75
N ALA A 171 -13.33 -10.98 -2.24
CA ALA A 171 -12.62 -12.05 -2.93
C ALA A 171 -13.41 -13.35 -2.94
N VAL A 172 -13.43 -14.03 -4.08
CA VAL A 172 -13.84 -15.42 -4.16
C VAL A 172 -12.63 -16.28 -3.82
N VAL A 173 -12.77 -17.08 -2.77
CA VAL A 173 -11.73 -18.00 -2.29
C VAL A 173 -12.15 -19.46 -2.52
N GLU A 174 -11.17 -20.34 -2.64
CA GLU A 174 -11.43 -21.77 -2.81
C GLU A 174 -11.97 -22.41 -1.52
N GLY A 175 -12.98 -23.26 -1.69
CA GLY A 175 -13.55 -24.00 -0.56
C GLY A 175 -14.51 -23.17 0.29
N LYS A 176 -14.92 -23.78 1.40
CA LYS A 176 -15.83 -23.20 2.38
C LYS A 176 -15.03 -22.61 3.54
N VAL A 177 -15.24 -21.34 3.80
CA VAL A 177 -14.66 -20.64 4.97
C VAL A 177 -15.76 -19.95 5.76
N THR A 178 -15.55 -19.81 7.05
CA THR A 178 -16.44 -19.08 7.98
C THR A 178 -15.83 -17.75 8.40
N VAL A 179 -16.66 -16.84 8.95
CA VAL A 179 -16.20 -15.57 9.53
C VAL A 179 -15.13 -15.83 10.60
N ASP A 180 -15.37 -16.80 11.48
CA ASP A 180 -14.44 -17.12 12.57
C ASP A 180 -13.08 -17.59 12.04
N GLN A 181 -13.07 -18.47 11.04
CA GLN A 181 -11.83 -18.94 10.41
C GLN A 181 -11.02 -17.79 9.78
N VAL A 182 -11.70 -16.87 9.08
CA VAL A 182 -11.06 -15.69 8.50
C VAL A 182 -10.48 -14.81 9.61
N ASN A 183 -11.27 -14.49 10.64
CA ASN A 183 -10.84 -13.62 11.74
C ASN A 183 -9.69 -14.25 12.55
N GLU A 184 -9.72 -15.55 12.81
CA GLU A 184 -8.64 -16.27 13.49
C GLU A 184 -7.34 -16.25 12.66
N GLN A 185 -7.43 -16.45 11.35
CA GLN A 185 -6.27 -16.36 10.47
C GLN A 185 -5.67 -14.95 10.50
N MET A 186 -6.49 -13.91 10.39
CA MET A 186 -6.01 -12.52 10.46
C MET A 186 -5.34 -12.21 11.80
N LYS A 187 -5.93 -12.70 12.89
CA LYS A 187 -5.37 -12.57 14.24
C LYS A 187 -4.02 -13.27 14.39
N LYS A 188 -3.89 -14.46 13.81
CA LYS A 188 -2.65 -15.23 13.81
C LYS A 188 -1.53 -14.54 13.03
N GLU A 189 -1.86 -13.87 11.93
CA GLU A 189 -0.91 -13.15 11.09
C GLU A 189 -0.63 -11.71 11.58
N ALA A 190 -1.21 -11.29 12.71
CA ALA A 190 -0.97 -9.97 13.29
C ALA A 190 0.50 -9.80 13.71
N THR A 191 1.05 -8.61 13.44
CA THR A 191 2.44 -8.24 13.70
C THR A 191 2.51 -6.81 14.23
N GLU A 192 3.71 -6.28 14.46
CA GLU A 192 3.91 -4.86 14.80
C GLU A 192 3.52 -3.89 13.66
N SER A 193 3.27 -4.42 12.46
CA SER A 193 2.85 -3.62 11.30
C SER A 193 1.49 -4.02 10.72
N PHE A 194 0.93 -5.15 11.14
CA PHE A 194 -0.42 -5.60 10.79
C PHE A 194 -1.23 -5.80 12.07
N GLY A 195 -2.08 -4.82 12.38
CA GLY A 195 -2.92 -4.82 13.58
C GLY A 195 -4.20 -5.63 13.39
N TYR A 196 -4.78 -6.06 14.50
CA TYR A 196 -6.07 -6.75 14.57
C TYR A 196 -7.00 -5.99 15.52
N ASN A 197 -8.19 -5.64 15.08
CA ASN A 197 -9.17 -4.86 15.82
C ASN A 197 -10.51 -5.59 15.95
N THR A 198 -11.13 -5.46 17.13
CA THR A 198 -12.47 -5.97 17.45
C THR A 198 -13.43 -4.89 17.94
N ASP A 199 -12.97 -3.64 18.02
CA ASP A 199 -13.78 -2.51 18.45
C ASP A 199 -14.50 -1.87 17.25
N GLU A 200 -15.59 -1.19 17.51
CA GLU A 200 -16.37 -0.45 16.49
C GLU A 200 -15.72 0.91 16.20
N ILE A 201 -14.59 0.87 15.46
CA ILE A 201 -13.78 2.06 15.11
C ILE A 201 -14.23 2.71 13.81
N VAL A 202 -13.89 3.99 13.68
CA VAL A 202 -14.08 4.81 12.47
C VAL A 202 -12.75 5.46 12.06
N SER A 203 -12.74 6.16 10.93
CA SER A 203 -11.51 6.73 10.35
C SER A 203 -10.74 7.69 11.26
N SER A 204 -11.41 8.39 12.19
CA SER A 204 -10.72 9.28 13.13
C SER A 204 -9.95 8.54 14.23
N ASP A 205 -10.33 7.30 14.55
CA ASP A 205 -9.70 6.52 15.62
C ASP A 205 -8.32 6.00 15.22
N ILE A 206 -8.07 5.87 13.92
CA ILE A 206 -6.80 5.34 13.41
C ILE A 206 -5.79 6.43 13.03
N ILE A 207 -6.11 7.70 13.26
CA ILE A 207 -5.20 8.81 12.96
C ILE A 207 -3.94 8.70 13.84
N GLY A 208 -2.78 8.78 13.21
CA GLY A 208 -1.48 8.65 13.88
C GLY A 208 -1.05 7.22 14.17
N THR A 209 -1.81 6.21 13.74
CA THR A 209 -1.41 4.81 13.89
C THR A 209 -0.11 4.50 13.13
N THR A 210 0.73 3.66 13.73
CA THR A 210 1.96 3.17 13.11
C THR A 210 1.80 1.80 12.41
N TYR A 211 0.64 1.17 12.55
CA TYR A 211 0.33 -0.03 11.77
C TYR A 211 0.19 0.32 10.29
N GLY A 212 0.78 -0.45 9.41
CA GLY A 212 0.60 -0.32 7.95
C GLY A 212 -0.83 -0.66 7.52
N SER A 213 -1.47 -1.54 8.29
CA SER A 213 -2.83 -2.03 8.07
C SER A 213 -3.40 -2.49 9.41
N ILE A 214 -4.65 -2.14 9.70
CA ILE A 214 -5.39 -2.62 10.88
C ILE A 214 -6.61 -3.38 10.38
N PHE A 215 -6.57 -4.70 10.48
CA PHE A 215 -7.69 -5.54 10.12
C PHE A 215 -8.86 -5.32 11.09
N ASP A 216 -10.06 -5.15 10.54
CA ASP A 216 -11.29 -4.95 11.29
C ASP A 216 -12.15 -6.22 11.29
N ALA A 217 -12.06 -6.98 12.37
CA ALA A 217 -12.79 -8.25 12.51
C ALA A 217 -14.32 -8.07 12.58
N THR A 218 -14.79 -6.86 12.89
CA THR A 218 -16.23 -6.56 12.96
C THR A 218 -16.88 -6.44 11.58
N GLN A 219 -16.08 -6.27 10.52
CA GLN A 219 -16.53 -6.05 9.16
C GLN A 219 -16.38 -7.29 8.25
N THR A 220 -15.95 -8.43 8.79
CA THR A 220 -15.80 -9.66 8.02
C THR A 220 -17.17 -10.22 7.65
N MET A 221 -17.36 -10.50 6.36
CA MET A 221 -18.58 -11.15 5.85
C MET A 221 -18.19 -12.31 4.94
N VAL A 222 -19.02 -13.36 4.94
CA VAL A 222 -18.86 -14.50 4.03
C VAL A 222 -20.20 -14.87 3.41
N SER A 223 -20.19 -15.35 2.17
CA SER A 223 -21.36 -15.85 1.46
C SER A 223 -20.98 -17.03 0.58
N ASP A 224 -21.79 -18.08 0.60
CA ASP A 224 -21.64 -19.24 -0.29
C ASP A 224 -21.91 -18.82 -1.73
N THR A 225 -21.01 -19.14 -2.66
CA THR A 225 -21.22 -18.87 -4.10
C THR A 225 -22.04 -19.95 -4.82
N GLY A 226 -22.37 -21.05 -4.14
CA GLY A 226 -23.16 -22.15 -4.68
C GLY A 226 -22.35 -23.16 -5.51
N ASP A 227 -21.08 -22.88 -5.79
CA ASP A 227 -20.18 -23.74 -6.60
C ASP A 227 -19.04 -24.38 -5.78
N GLY A 228 -19.18 -24.38 -4.46
CA GLY A 228 -18.17 -24.91 -3.55
C GLY A 228 -17.12 -23.91 -3.10
N ASN A 229 -17.19 -22.66 -3.54
CA ASN A 229 -16.33 -21.56 -3.14
C ASN A 229 -17.04 -20.62 -2.15
N THR A 230 -16.32 -19.64 -1.62
CA THR A 230 -16.86 -18.62 -0.72
C THR A 230 -16.51 -17.23 -1.22
N LEU A 231 -17.48 -16.32 -1.25
CA LEU A 231 -17.25 -14.89 -1.37
C LEU A 231 -16.97 -14.34 0.02
N VAL A 232 -15.84 -13.68 0.19
CA VAL A 232 -15.37 -13.11 1.46
C VAL A 232 -15.20 -11.62 1.30
N GLN A 233 -15.73 -10.84 2.25
CA GLN A 233 -15.36 -9.44 2.49
C GLN A 233 -14.40 -9.40 3.67
N VAL A 234 -13.27 -8.72 3.50
CA VAL A 234 -12.36 -8.31 4.57
C VAL A 234 -12.05 -6.82 4.46
N VAL A 235 -11.88 -6.17 5.60
CA VAL A 235 -11.70 -4.73 5.70
C VAL A 235 -10.48 -4.41 6.56
N SER A 236 -9.68 -3.45 6.12
CA SER A 236 -8.57 -2.92 6.92
C SER A 236 -8.52 -1.39 6.86
N TRP A 237 -8.18 -0.80 7.99
CA TRP A 237 -7.95 0.63 8.17
C TRP A 237 -6.48 0.99 8.05
N TYR A 238 -6.20 2.21 7.62
CA TYR A 238 -4.85 2.78 7.59
C TYR A 238 -4.89 4.31 7.62
N ASP A 239 -3.98 4.89 8.36
CA ASP A 239 -3.66 6.30 8.18
C ASP A 239 -2.82 6.43 6.90
N ASN A 240 -3.40 7.00 5.85
CA ASN A 240 -2.74 7.07 4.54
C ASN A 240 -1.41 7.85 4.56
N GLU A 241 -1.13 8.60 5.61
CA GLU A 241 0.13 9.31 5.84
C GLU A 241 1.02 8.56 6.83
N ASN A 242 0.61 8.43 8.09
CA ASN A 242 1.47 7.89 9.15
C ASN A 242 1.68 6.37 9.04
N SER A 243 0.67 5.59 8.65
CA SER A 243 0.83 4.15 8.41
C SER A 243 1.87 3.90 7.33
N TYR A 244 1.77 4.62 6.19
CA TYR A 244 2.71 4.47 5.09
C TYR A 244 4.13 4.91 5.48
N THR A 245 4.26 6.06 6.15
CA THR A 245 5.56 6.56 6.62
C THR A 245 6.22 5.56 7.57
N SER A 246 5.46 4.98 8.49
CA SER A 246 5.97 3.97 9.43
C SER A 246 6.44 2.70 8.72
N GLN A 247 5.70 2.21 7.73
CA GLN A 247 6.11 1.06 6.91
C GLN A 247 7.36 1.35 6.09
N MET A 248 7.43 2.54 5.50
CA MET A 248 8.59 3.00 4.75
C MET A 248 9.83 3.08 5.63
N VAL A 249 9.73 3.61 6.85
CA VAL A 249 10.84 3.68 7.80
C VAL A 249 11.32 2.26 8.19
N ARG A 250 10.40 1.33 8.43
CA ARG A 250 10.77 -0.09 8.67
C ARG A 250 11.50 -0.69 7.48
N THR A 251 11.00 -0.43 6.27
CA THR A 251 11.63 -0.89 5.03
C THR A 251 13.02 -0.29 4.83
N ILE A 252 13.20 1.02 5.08
CA ILE A 252 14.49 1.71 4.99
C ILE A 252 15.49 1.09 5.97
N LYS A 253 15.07 0.93 7.24
CA LYS A 253 15.92 0.33 8.28
C LYS A 253 16.39 -1.06 7.87
N TYR A 254 15.46 -1.95 7.52
CA TYR A 254 15.78 -3.29 7.07
C TYR A 254 16.72 -3.29 5.86
N PHE A 255 16.44 -2.44 4.86
CA PHE A 255 17.24 -2.35 3.64
C PHE A 255 18.64 -1.81 3.90
N ALA A 256 18.81 -0.86 4.83
CA ALA A 256 20.11 -0.34 5.23
C ALA A 256 20.96 -1.43 5.91
N GLU A 257 20.32 -2.27 6.77
CA GLU A 257 20.99 -3.34 7.54
C GLU A 257 21.43 -4.55 6.68
N LEU A 258 20.99 -4.65 5.43
CA LEU A 258 21.40 -5.73 4.51
C LEU A 258 22.86 -5.59 3.97
N GLY A 259 23.63 -4.63 4.44
CA GLY A 259 25.04 -4.44 4.06
C GLY A 259 25.27 -3.51 2.90
#